data_a105177403e231209b8bcb72572d4f0b
#
_entry.id   a105177403e231209b8bcb72572d4f0b
#
_cell.length_a   1.000
_cell.length_b   1.000
_cell.length_c   1.000
_cell.angle_alpha   90.00
_cell.angle_beta   90.00
_cell.angle_gamma   90.00
#
_symmetry.space_group_name_H-M   'P 1'
#
loop_
_entity.id
_entity.type
_entity.pdbx_description
1 polymer ?
#
loop_
_entity_poly.entity_id
_entity_poly.type
_entity_poly.pdbx_seq_one_letter_code
_entity_poly.pdbx_strand_id
1 'polypeptide(L)'
;MPHNHSHVIARVHMAGEQEVNNAINAALSAHKNWSTMPWEARGAIFLKASELLKGEYRAKINASTMINQSKTCHQAEIDSACELIDFWRFNVQYAREIYEDLQPPVSPSSMWNSSEVRPLEGFVFSVTPFNFSSIAANLPSSAAIMGNTGVWKPSRNSYLSNYYLMRLMMDAGLPDGVINFIPGKASMIGDICLSHPMLAGIHFTGSTSVFRQMWKDVANNLANLRSYPRIVGETGGKDFIVAHPNCDQKALTVALIRGAFEYQGQKCSAASRAYIPESVWNAIKDDYVNEVSKISVGDPKDFSNFMGAVIDRKSFDNIAGYIDRANRDSGCEIVTGGKYDDSTGYFVQPTRIVCSDPNYESMAEEIFGPVLSIY
;
A
#
# COMPACT_ATOMS: atom_id res chain seq x y z
N MET A 1 -11.63 -4.99 -14.75
CA MET A 1 -11.87 -5.01 -13.27
C MET A 1 -11.43 -6.37 -12.74
N PRO A 2 -10.91 -6.49 -11.52
CA PRO A 2 -10.54 -7.80 -10.96
C PRO A 2 -11.72 -8.78 -10.83
N HIS A 3 -12.90 -8.28 -10.48
CA HIS A 3 -14.13 -9.04 -10.30
C HIS A 3 -14.97 -9.19 -11.58
N ASN A 4 -14.52 -8.60 -12.70
CA ASN A 4 -15.13 -8.77 -14.01
C ASN A 4 -14.12 -8.46 -15.13
N HIS A 5 -13.49 -9.50 -15.70
CA HIS A 5 -12.42 -9.36 -16.70
C HIS A 5 -12.87 -8.68 -17.98
N SER A 6 -14.14 -8.82 -18.36
CA SER A 6 -14.69 -8.25 -19.58
C SER A 6 -14.89 -6.73 -19.50
N HIS A 7 -14.89 -6.15 -18.31
CA HIS A 7 -15.17 -4.74 -18.12
C HIS A 7 -13.87 -3.92 -18.06
N VAL A 8 -13.66 -3.09 -19.09
CA VAL A 8 -12.54 -2.14 -19.15
C VAL A 8 -12.98 -0.82 -18.51
N ILE A 9 -12.32 -0.42 -17.44
CA ILE A 9 -12.63 0.81 -16.68
C ILE A 9 -11.86 2.05 -17.18
N ALA A 10 -10.71 1.84 -17.79
CA ALA A 10 -9.89 2.93 -18.31
C ALA A 10 -8.93 2.43 -19.38
N ARG A 11 -8.49 3.35 -20.24
CA ARG A 11 -7.33 3.17 -21.12
C ARG A 11 -6.25 4.15 -20.68
N VAL A 12 -5.01 3.67 -20.55
CA VAL A 12 -3.91 4.45 -20.00
C VAL A 12 -2.81 4.53 -21.04
N HIS A 13 -2.34 5.75 -21.32
CA HIS A 13 -1.13 5.97 -22.08
C HIS A 13 0.08 5.61 -21.20
N MET A 14 0.84 4.65 -21.63
CA MET A 14 2.02 4.18 -20.90
C MET A 14 3.22 5.06 -21.25
N ALA A 15 3.90 5.56 -20.24
CA ALA A 15 5.12 6.35 -20.42
C ALA A 15 6.25 5.49 -21.03
N GLY A 16 6.95 6.07 -21.98
CA GLY A 16 8.24 5.62 -22.48
C GLY A 16 9.40 6.32 -21.75
N GLU A 17 10.62 6.08 -22.23
CA GLU A 17 11.84 6.67 -21.63
C GLU A 17 11.83 8.20 -21.67
N GLN A 18 11.29 8.77 -22.75
CA GLN A 18 11.21 10.24 -22.92
C GLN A 18 10.31 10.87 -21.85
N GLU A 19 9.13 10.29 -21.58
CA GLU A 19 8.20 10.81 -20.58
C GLU A 19 8.78 10.68 -19.17
N VAL A 20 9.53 9.61 -18.88
CA VAL A 20 10.21 9.46 -17.58
C VAL A 20 11.29 10.54 -17.40
N ASN A 21 12.13 10.77 -18.41
CA ASN A 21 13.14 11.81 -18.37
C ASN A 21 12.50 13.22 -18.26
N ASN A 22 11.39 13.46 -18.97
CA ASN A 22 10.65 14.71 -18.85
C ASN A 22 10.10 14.92 -17.44
N ALA A 23 9.60 13.86 -16.79
CA ALA A 23 9.11 13.92 -15.41
C ALA A 23 10.23 14.23 -14.41
N ILE A 24 11.40 13.62 -14.57
CA ILE A 24 12.58 13.93 -13.75
C ILE A 24 13.00 15.40 -13.94
N ASN A 25 13.07 15.87 -15.19
CA ASN A 25 13.43 17.26 -15.47
C ASN A 25 12.40 18.25 -14.90
N ALA A 26 11.11 17.93 -14.98
CA ALA A 26 10.04 18.73 -14.38
C ALA A 26 10.19 18.79 -12.84
N ALA A 27 10.47 17.65 -12.19
CA ALA A 27 10.73 17.59 -10.75
C ALA A 27 11.93 18.48 -10.36
N LEU A 28 13.05 18.36 -11.06
CA LEU A 28 14.25 19.14 -10.80
C LEU A 28 14.03 20.64 -11.03
N SER A 29 13.24 21.01 -12.04
CA SER A 29 12.89 22.40 -12.31
C SER A 29 11.98 22.99 -11.24
N ALA A 30 10.94 22.28 -10.84
CA ALA A 30 10.00 22.69 -9.80
C ALA A 30 10.66 22.81 -8.43
N HIS A 31 11.70 22.03 -8.16
CA HIS A 31 12.43 22.02 -6.89
C HIS A 31 12.91 23.40 -6.46
N LYS A 32 13.35 24.24 -7.39
CA LYS A 32 13.84 25.60 -7.10
C LYS A 32 12.86 26.44 -6.28
N ASN A 33 11.61 26.46 -6.73
CA ASN A 33 10.57 27.28 -6.12
C ASN A 33 9.90 26.54 -4.94
N TRP A 34 9.69 25.23 -5.09
CA TRP A 34 9.02 24.43 -4.09
C TRP A 34 9.83 24.28 -2.81
N SER A 35 11.14 24.07 -2.92
CA SER A 35 12.04 23.90 -1.76
C SER A 35 12.17 25.17 -0.92
N THR A 36 12.00 26.34 -1.52
CA THR A 36 12.09 27.66 -0.84
C THR A 36 10.74 28.19 -0.37
N MET A 37 9.62 27.53 -0.76
CA MET A 37 8.28 27.90 -0.28
C MET A 37 8.18 27.65 1.21
N PRO A 38 7.62 28.56 2.03
CA PRO A 38 7.38 28.34 3.45
C PRO A 38 6.64 27.00 3.68
N TRP A 39 7.05 26.26 4.69
CA TRP A 39 6.48 24.93 4.96
C TRP A 39 4.96 24.99 5.23
N GLU A 40 4.50 26.08 5.86
CA GLU A 40 3.08 26.34 6.13
C GLU A 40 2.28 26.46 4.84
N ALA A 41 2.84 27.12 3.83
CA ALA A 41 2.19 27.28 2.53
C ALA A 41 2.11 25.93 1.79
N ARG A 42 3.17 25.09 1.88
CA ARG A 42 3.13 23.73 1.35
C ARG A 42 2.11 22.88 2.10
N GLY A 43 2.12 22.92 3.43
CA GLY A 43 1.17 22.22 4.30
C GLY A 43 -0.28 22.60 4.01
N ALA A 44 -0.57 23.87 3.77
CA ALA A 44 -1.90 24.37 3.46
C ALA A 44 -2.52 23.72 2.20
N ILE A 45 -1.71 23.39 1.18
CA ILE A 45 -2.17 22.68 -0.01
C ILE A 45 -2.69 21.29 0.36
N PHE A 46 -1.98 20.53 1.19
CA PHE A 46 -2.38 19.19 1.59
C PHE A 46 -3.52 19.17 2.61
N LEU A 47 -3.63 20.20 3.46
CA LEU A 47 -4.83 20.41 4.28
C LEU A 47 -6.06 20.69 3.40
N LYS A 48 -5.91 21.52 2.36
CA LYS A 48 -6.98 21.73 1.38
C LYS A 48 -7.31 20.44 0.62
N ALA A 49 -6.31 19.65 0.24
CA ALA A 49 -6.52 18.35 -0.38
C ALA A 49 -7.32 17.42 0.53
N SER A 50 -7.07 17.42 1.84
CA SER A 50 -7.85 16.63 2.79
C SER A 50 -9.32 17.07 2.87
N GLU A 51 -9.61 18.37 2.78
CA GLU A 51 -10.99 18.87 2.76
C GLU A 51 -11.70 18.56 1.43
N LEU A 52 -11.00 18.65 0.29
CA LEU A 52 -11.54 18.21 -1.01
C LEU A 52 -11.86 16.71 -1.00
N LEU A 53 -10.99 15.89 -0.40
CA LEU A 53 -11.21 14.45 -0.28
C LEU A 53 -12.39 14.14 0.66
N LYS A 54 -12.49 14.85 1.77
CA LYS A 54 -13.62 14.71 2.70
C LYS A 54 -14.96 15.06 2.05
N GLY A 55 -14.96 16.00 1.10
CA GLY A 55 -16.13 16.53 0.41
C GLY A 55 -16.35 15.91 -0.98
N GLU A 56 -16.13 16.72 -1.99
CA GLU A 56 -16.53 16.44 -3.39
C GLU A 56 -15.81 15.25 -4.05
N TYR A 57 -14.59 14.93 -3.60
CA TYR A 57 -13.83 13.82 -4.14
C TYR A 57 -14.13 12.47 -3.48
N ARG A 58 -14.75 12.46 -2.30
CA ARG A 58 -14.94 11.24 -1.48
C ARG A 58 -15.62 10.10 -2.24
N ALA A 59 -16.79 10.36 -2.80
CA ALA A 59 -17.53 9.34 -3.54
C ALA A 59 -16.78 8.86 -4.78
N LYS A 60 -16.10 9.77 -5.49
CA LYS A 60 -15.33 9.46 -6.69
C LYS A 60 -14.12 8.56 -6.37
N ILE A 61 -13.37 8.89 -5.33
CA ILE A 61 -12.21 8.10 -4.90
C ILE A 61 -12.66 6.72 -4.40
N ASN A 62 -13.69 6.65 -3.57
CA ASN A 62 -14.23 5.38 -3.09
C ASN A 62 -14.71 4.50 -4.24
N ALA A 63 -15.54 5.03 -5.15
CA ALA A 63 -16.02 4.27 -6.30
C ALA A 63 -14.88 3.79 -7.21
N SER A 64 -13.90 4.64 -7.50
CA SER A 64 -12.74 4.24 -8.30
C SER A 64 -11.91 3.16 -7.62
N THR A 65 -11.75 3.21 -6.30
CA THR A 65 -11.06 2.19 -5.50
C THR A 65 -11.85 0.86 -5.52
N MET A 66 -13.17 0.92 -5.35
CA MET A 66 -14.03 -0.27 -5.43
C MET A 66 -13.88 -1.01 -6.76
N ILE A 67 -14.02 -0.31 -7.86
CA ILE A 67 -14.02 -0.95 -9.20
C ILE A 67 -12.62 -1.32 -9.69
N ASN A 68 -11.60 -0.55 -9.34
CA ASN A 68 -10.23 -0.79 -9.79
C ASN A 68 -9.49 -1.85 -8.97
N GLN A 69 -9.74 -1.90 -7.66
CA GLN A 69 -9.02 -2.75 -6.71
C GLN A 69 -9.89 -3.86 -6.11
N SER A 70 -11.17 -3.95 -6.51
CA SER A 70 -12.15 -4.91 -5.96
C SER A 70 -12.32 -4.80 -4.44
N LYS A 71 -12.35 -3.57 -3.92
CA LYS A 71 -12.67 -3.29 -2.52
C LYS A 71 -14.16 -3.11 -2.32
N THR A 72 -14.67 -3.56 -1.18
CA THR A 72 -16.03 -3.21 -0.76
C THR A 72 -16.13 -1.72 -0.47
N CYS A 73 -17.34 -1.18 -0.42
CA CYS A 73 -17.58 0.22 -0.08
C CYS A 73 -16.96 0.59 1.27
N HIS A 74 -17.09 -0.28 2.27
CA HIS A 74 -16.53 -0.09 3.60
C HIS A 74 -15.00 -0.04 3.59
N GLN A 75 -14.36 -0.96 2.88
CA GLN A 75 -12.89 -1.00 2.75
C GLN A 75 -12.36 0.20 1.95
N ALA A 76 -13.06 0.61 0.88
CA ALA A 76 -12.68 1.78 0.11
C ALA A 76 -12.77 3.06 0.94
N GLU A 77 -13.81 3.20 1.76
CA GLU A 77 -13.99 4.34 2.66
C GLU A 77 -12.84 4.45 3.67
N ILE A 78 -12.44 3.34 4.29
CA ILE A 78 -11.34 3.33 5.27
C ILE A 78 -9.99 3.53 4.57
N ASP A 79 -9.65 2.66 3.62
CA ASP A 79 -8.31 2.50 3.06
C ASP A 79 -7.98 3.51 1.94
N SER A 80 -8.93 4.35 1.53
CA SER A 80 -8.67 5.39 0.53
C SER A 80 -9.05 6.79 1.00
N ALA A 81 -10.25 7.00 1.56
CA ALA A 81 -10.69 8.33 1.95
C ALA A 81 -10.25 8.69 3.36
N CYS A 82 -10.69 7.94 4.38
CA CYS A 82 -10.45 8.29 5.78
C CYS A 82 -8.96 8.31 6.10
N GLU A 83 -8.25 7.26 5.76
CA GLU A 83 -6.83 7.13 6.08
C GLU A 83 -5.98 8.21 5.38
N LEU A 84 -6.28 8.56 4.11
CA LEU A 84 -5.52 9.59 3.42
C LEU A 84 -5.80 11.00 3.97
N ILE A 85 -7.03 11.28 4.38
CA ILE A 85 -7.38 12.51 5.07
C ILE A 85 -6.53 12.65 6.34
N ASP A 86 -6.41 11.58 7.11
CA ASP A 86 -5.63 11.56 8.34
C ASP A 86 -4.13 11.65 8.05
N PHE A 87 -3.61 10.93 7.06
CA PHE A 87 -2.21 11.06 6.63
C PHE A 87 -1.85 12.51 6.33
N TRP A 88 -2.62 13.21 5.50
CA TRP A 88 -2.29 14.59 5.16
C TRP A 88 -2.35 15.53 6.35
N ARG A 89 -3.33 15.37 7.23
CA ARG A 89 -3.46 16.20 8.44
C ARG A 89 -2.33 15.94 9.43
N PHE A 90 -2.04 14.67 9.72
CA PHE A 90 -0.97 14.30 10.62
C PHE A 90 0.41 14.63 10.05
N ASN A 91 0.64 14.40 8.75
CA ASN A 91 1.91 14.75 8.12
C ASN A 91 2.23 16.26 8.20
N VAL A 92 1.22 17.11 8.06
CA VAL A 92 1.39 18.56 8.26
C VAL A 92 1.72 18.89 9.71
N GLN A 93 1.08 18.21 10.67
CA GLN A 93 1.39 18.37 12.09
C GLN A 93 2.83 17.88 12.39
N TYR A 94 3.23 16.73 11.88
CA TYR A 94 4.60 16.22 12.07
C TYR A 94 5.65 17.10 11.37
N ALA A 95 5.33 17.66 10.21
CA ALA A 95 6.19 18.65 9.57
C ALA A 95 6.40 19.88 10.46
N ARG A 96 5.33 20.39 11.08
CA ARG A 96 5.40 21.47 12.05
C ARG A 96 6.35 21.13 13.20
N GLU A 97 6.21 19.96 13.80
CA GLU A 97 7.06 19.51 14.90
C GLU A 97 8.54 19.44 14.46
N ILE A 98 8.81 18.94 13.25
CA ILE A 98 10.18 18.91 12.72
C ILE A 98 10.75 20.33 12.54
N TYR A 99 9.98 21.29 12.02
CA TYR A 99 10.44 22.65 11.77
C TYR A 99 10.55 23.50 13.03
N GLU A 100 9.63 23.34 13.98
CA GLU A 100 9.51 24.21 15.16
C GLU A 100 10.13 23.60 16.41
N ASP A 101 9.92 22.31 16.68
CA ASP A 101 10.26 21.68 17.96
C ASP A 101 11.67 21.05 17.97
N LEU A 102 12.19 20.65 16.80
CA LEU A 102 13.54 20.06 16.70
C LEU A 102 14.64 21.11 16.61
N GLN A 103 14.58 22.12 17.48
CA GLN A 103 15.62 23.14 17.61
C GLN A 103 16.64 22.76 18.70
N PRO A 104 17.89 23.24 18.62
CA PRO A 104 18.86 23.02 19.68
C PRO A 104 18.31 23.52 21.02
N PRO A 105 18.30 22.68 22.07
CA PRO A 105 17.65 23.03 23.34
C PRO A 105 18.37 24.12 24.13
N VAL A 106 19.64 24.36 23.82
CA VAL A 106 20.48 25.31 24.54
C VAL A 106 21.27 26.15 23.57
N SER A 107 21.27 27.49 23.77
CA SER A 107 22.19 28.41 23.17
C SER A 107 23.09 29.01 24.29
N PRO A 108 24.41 28.99 24.17
CA PRO A 108 25.28 29.66 25.10
C PRO A 108 25.04 31.17 25.16
N SER A 109 25.47 31.82 26.25
CA SER A 109 25.42 33.27 26.31
C SER A 109 26.12 33.90 25.11
N SER A 110 25.52 34.93 24.52
CA SER A 110 25.97 35.63 23.31
C SER A 110 25.97 34.82 22.01
N MET A 111 25.39 33.63 21.99
CA MET A 111 25.22 32.80 20.77
C MET A 111 23.76 32.43 20.56
N TRP A 112 23.41 32.23 19.31
CA TRP A 112 22.10 31.65 18.91
C TRP A 112 22.34 30.41 18.08
N ASN A 113 21.95 29.25 18.59
CA ASN A 113 21.97 28.00 17.83
C ASN A 113 20.57 27.74 17.23
N SER A 114 20.54 27.41 15.96
CA SER A 114 19.30 27.03 15.27
C SER A 114 19.58 25.89 14.29
N SER A 115 18.57 25.08 14.05
CA SER A 115 18.57 24.08 12.99
C SER A 115 17.76 24.59 11.81
N GLU A 116 18.26 24.35 10.61
CA GLU A 116 17.56 24.63 9.37
C GLU A 116 17.24 23.29 8.69
N VAL A 117 15.94 23.01 8.49
CA VAL A 117 15.49 21.81 7.78
C VAL A 117 15.41 22.12 6.30
N ARG A 118 16.21 21.41 5.49
CA ARG A 118 16.26 21.61 4.04
C ARG A 118 15.81 20.36 3.29
N PRO A 119 15.08 20.51 2.17
CA PRO A 119 14.76 19.41 1.26
C PRO A 119 16.01 18.74 0.72
N LEU A 120 15.87 17.52 0.24
CA LEU A 120 16.95 16.76 -0.39
C LEU A 120 17.34 17.42 -1.73
N GLU A 121 18.61 17.34 -2.11
CA GLU A 121 19.12 17.85 -3.38
C GLU A 121 18.89 16.82 -4.51
N GLY A 122 17.81 16.97 -5.25
CA GLY A 122 17.44 16.07 -6.33
C GLY A 122 15.94 15.74 -6.29
N PHE A 123 15.57 14.59 -6.82
CA PHE A 123 14.17 14.12 -6.82
C PHE A 123 14.00 12.86 -5.97
N VAL A 124 12.78 12.68 -5.46
CA VAL A 124 12.36 11.46 -4.75
C VAL A 124 11.60 10.56 -5.72
N PHE A 125 11.99 9.29 -5.77
CA PHE A 125 11.29 8.26 -6.54
C PHE A 125 10.29 7.53 -5.65
N SER A 126 9.00 7.78 -5.82
CA SER A 126 7.90 7.17 -5.06
C SER A 126 7.29 6.01 -5.85
N VAL A 127 7.40 4.80 -5.34
CA VAL A 127 6.82 3.58 -5.92
C VAL A 127 5.75 3.05 -5.00
N THR A 128 4.50 2.99 -5.48
CA THR A 128 3.35 2.82 -4.62
C THR A 128 2.56 1.54 -4.88
N PRO A 129 1.93 0.96 -3.84
CA PRO A 129 1.24 -0.30 -3.93
C PRO A 129 -0.14 -0.17 -4.59
N PHE A 130 -0.81 -1.31 -4.79
CA PHE A 130 -2.17 -1.32 -5.32
C PHE A 130 -3.24 -1.35 -4.22
N ASN A 131 -2.91 -1.88 -3.05
CA ASN A 131 -3.90 -2.26 -2.04
C ASN A 131 -4.46 -1.10 -1.23
N PHE A 132 -3.71 -0.02 -1.08
CA PHE A 132 -4.13 1.19 -0.36
C PHE A 132 -3.97 2.43 -1.25
N SER A 133 -5.07 3.04 -1.67
CA SER A 133 -5.05 4.32 -2.39
C SER A 133 -4.51 5.45 -1.51
N SER A 134 -4.75 5.38 -0.20
CA SER A 134 -4.18 6.27 0.82
C SER A 134 -2.66 6.25 0.82
N ILE A 135 -2.05 5.07 0.95
CA ILE A 135 -0.59 4.89 0.91
C ILE A 135 -0.03 5.36 -0.44
N ALA A 136 -0.74 5.05 -1.53
CA ALA A 136 -0.29 5.42 -2.86
C ALA A 136 -0.14 6.95 -3.04
N ALA A 137 -1.04 7.76 -2.47
CA ALA A 137 -0.91 9.22 -2.49
C ALA A 137 -0.01 9.74 -1.37
N ASN A 138 0.04 9.05 -0.22
CA ASN A 138 0.86 9.45 0.92
C ASN A 138 2.36 9.44 0.59
N LEU A 139 2.86 8.43 -0.11
CA LEU A 139 4.29 8.32 -0.38
C LEU A 139 4.87 9.55 -1.10
N PRO A 140 4.33 9.99 -2.25
CA PRO A 140 4.83 11.19 -2.91
C PRO A 140 4.51 12.48 -2.13
N SER A 141 3.34 12.56 -1.47
CA SER A 141 2.92 13.78 -0.80
C SER A 141 3.65 14.05 0.51
N SER A 142 4.02 13.02 1.29
CA SER A 142 4.84 13.21 2.49
C SER A 142 6.20 13.80 2.18
N ALA A 143 6.85 13.36 1.10
CA ALA A 143 8.08 13.95 0.60
C ALA A 143 7.86 15.40 0.13
N ALA A 144 6.73 15.66 -0.55
CA ALA A 144 6.40 16.99 -1.06
C ALA A 144 6.13 17.99 0.07
N ILE A 145 5.44 17.62 1.14
CA ILE A 145 5.22 18.47 2.33
C ILE A 145 6.55 18.98 2.88
N MET A 146 7.58 18.13 2.90
CA MET A 146 8.94 18.48 3.36
C MET A 146 9.76 19.24 2.31
N GLY A 147 9.14 19.70 1.21
CA GLY A 147 9.77 20.55 0.19
C GLY A 147 10.50 19.78 -0.91
N ASN A 148 10.37 18.46 -0.96
CA ASN A 148 10.92 17.64 -2.03
C ASN A 148 10.01 17.62 -3.24
N THR A 149 10.57 17.34 -4.41
CA THR A 149 9.84 17.06 -5.65
C THR A 149 10.15 15.64 -6.12
N GLY A 150 9.28 15.04 -6.92
CA GLY A 150 9.50 13.66 -7.26
C GLY A 150 8.72 13.10 -8.44
N VAL A 151 9.06 11.86 -8.73
CA VAL A 151 8.42 11.01 -9.72
C VAL A 151 7.59 9.96 -8.98
N TRP A 152 6.30 9.93 -9.26
CA TRP A 152 5.37 8.95 -8.70
C TRP A 152 5.05 7.86 -9.71
N LYS A 153 5.55 6.66 -9.46
CA LYS A 153 5.23 5.46 -10.23
C LYS A 153 4.14 4.66 -9.51
N PRO A 154 2.88 4.76 -9.93
CA PRO A 154 1.77 4.02 -9.33
C PRO A 154 1.81 2.53 -9.71
N SER A 155 1.13 1.70 -8.94
CA SER A 155 0.87 0.32 -9.36
C SER A 155 -0.04 0.30 -10.60
N ARG A 156 0.24 -0.60 -11.56
CA ARG A 156 -0.60 -0.76 -12.75
C ARG A 156 -2.05 -1.15 -12.41
N ASN A 157 -2.24 -1.82 -11.29
CA ASN A 157 -3.52 -2.31 -10.83
C ASN A 157 -4.36 -1.26 -10.09
N SER A 158 -3.87 0.00 -9.99
CA SER A 158 -4.56 1.12 -9.33
C SER A 158 -4.42 2.45 -10.08
N TYR A 159 -4.20 2.41 -11.41
CA TYR A 159 -4.01 3.64 -12.20
C TYR A 159 -5.20 4.60 -12.12
N LEU A 160 -6.44 4.09 -12.19
CA LEU A 160 -7.62 4.95 -12.21
C LEU A 160 -7.83 5.69 -10.88
N SER A 161 -7.76 4.97 -9.74
CA SER A 161 -7.91 5.58 -8.43
C SER A 161 -6.78 6.59 -8.15
N ASN A 162 -5.53 6.22 -8.49
CA ASN A 162 -4.38 7.08 -8.27
C ASN A 162 -4.36 8.30 -9.21
N TYR A 163 -4.91 8.18 -10.42
CA TYR A 163 -5.11 9.34 -11.31
C TYR A 163 -6.05 10.37 -10.70
N TYR A 164 -7.16 9.92 -10.11
CA TYR A 164 -8.08 10.85 -9.43
C TYR A 164 -7.44 11.48 -8.19
N LEU A 165 -6.58 10.78 -7.47
CA LEU A 165 -5.82 11.36 -6.36
C LEU A 165 -4.83 12.42 -6.84
N MET A 166 -4.14 12.19 -7.96
CA MET A 166 -3.28 13.22 -8.57
C MET A 166 -4.10 14.44 -8.98
N ARG A 167 -5.26 14.26 -9.63
CA ARG A 167 -6.16 15.37 -9.98
C ARG A 167 -6.63 16.16 -8.76
N LEU A 168 -6.99 15.46 -7.68
CA LEU A 168 -7.38 16.08 -6.42
C LEU A 168 -6.26 16.98 -5.86
N MET A 169 -5.02 16.49 -5.85
CA MET A 169 -3.87 17.30 -5.39
C MET A 169 -3.65 18.53 -6.27
N MET A 170 -3.81 18.43 -7.59
CA MET A 170 -3.74 19.56 -8.51
C MET A 170 -4.86 20.58 -8.23
N ASP A 171 -6.09 20.14 -8.01
CA ASP A 171 -7.24 20.99 -7.68
C ASP A 171 -7.10 21.65 -6.29
N ALA A 172 -6.34 21.01 -5.39
CA ALA A 172 -5.94 21.62 -4.13
C ALA A 172 -4.91 22.74 -4.28
N GLY A 173 -4.24 22.82 -5.42
CA GLY A 173 -3.24 23.85 -5.75
C GLY A 173 -1.80 23.35 -5.74
N LEU A 174 -1.57 22.02 -5.83
CA LEU A 174 -0.23 21.49 -6.00
C LEU A 174 0.38 21.99 -7.31
N PRO A 175 1.52 22.68 -7.30
CA PRO A 175 2.14 23.20 -8.51
C PRO A 175 2.63 22.10 -9.45
N ASP A 176 2.61 22.39 -10.75
CA ASP A 176 3.15 21.49 -11.77
C ASP A 176 4.62 21.12 -11.50
N GLY A 177 4.97 19.87 -11.73
CA GLY A 177 6.32 19.36 -11.55
C GLY A 177 6.68 18.95 -10.12
N VAL A 178 5.90 19.32 -9.09
CA VAL A 178 6.18 18.90 -7.70
C VAL A 178 6.01 17.39 -7.54
N ILE A 179 4.91 16.83 -8.02
CA ILE A 179 4.68 15.38 -8.10
C ILE A 179 4.36 15.04 -9.55
N ASN A 180 5.14 14.15 -10.16
CA ASN A 180 4.99 13.74 -11.55
C ASN A 180 4.47 12.31 -11.63
N PHE A 181 3.20 12.14 -11.98
CA PHE A 181 2.51 10.85 -12.06
C PHE A 181 2.86 10.12 -13.36
N ILE A 182 3.56 8.97 -13.27
CA ILE A 182 4.09 8.24 -14.42
C ILE A 182 3.59 6.78 -14.45
N PRO A 183 2.51 6.49 -15.16
CA PRO A 183 2.09 5.13 -15.45
C PRO A 183 3.00 4.52 -16.54
N GLY A 184 3.57 3.34 -16.31
CA GLY A 184 4.46 2.74 -17.28
C GLY A 184 5.03 1.40 -16.83
N LYS A 185 5.94 0.84 -17.66
CA LYS A 185 6.63 -0.43 -17.34
C LYS A 185 7.57 -0.21 -16.15
N ALA A 186 7.34 -0.97 -15.08
CA ALA A 186 8.03 -0.78 -13.80
C ALA A 186 9.55 -0.92 -13.89
N SER A 187 10.06 -1.91 -14.66
CA SER A 187 11.49 -2.10 -14.84
C SER A 187 12.12 -0.89 -15.54
N MET A 188 11.57 -0.45 -16.67
CA MET A 188 12.11 0.68 -17.43
C MET A 188 12.13 1.97 -16.61
N ILE A 189 11.02 2.29 -15.90
CA ILE A 189 10.98 3.48 -15.04
C ILE A 189 11.98 3.35 -13.88
N GLY A 190 12.06 2.15 -13.28
CA GLY A 190 13.02 1.85 -12.23
C GLY A 190 14.46 2.03 -12.67
N ASP A 191 14.83 1.44 -13.80
CA ASP A 191 16.18 1.52 -14.36
C ASP A 191 16.61 2.97 -14.59
N ILE A 192 15.74 3.80 -15.16
CA ILE A 192 16.02 5.23 -15.40
C ILE A 192 16.14 6.01 -14.09
N CYS A 193 15.17 5.86 -13.19
CA CYS A 193 15.16 6.63 -11.93
C CYS A 193 16.31 6.24 -10.98
N LEU A 194 16.60 4.93 -10.84
CA LEU A 194 17.61 4.45 -9.91
C LEU A 194 19.05 4.69 -10.39
N SER A 195 19.25 4.84 -11.72
CA SER A 195 20.55 5.18 -12.29
C SER A 195 20.80 6.68 -12.43
N HIS A 196 19.77 7.51 -12.22
CA HIS A 196 19.88 8.95 -12.46
C HIS A 196 20.75 9.66 -11.40
N PRO A 197 21.75 10.48 -11.78
CA PRO A 197 22.66 11.12 -10.83
C PRO A 197 21.99 11.97 -9.75
N MET A 198 20.82 12.54 -10.05
CA MET A 198 20.06 13.39 -9.13
C MET A 198 19.00 12.62 -8.31
N LEU A 199 19.08 11.30 -8.23
CA LEU A 199 18.25 10.54 -7.30
C LEU A 199 18.63 10.90 -5.86
N ALA A 200 17.72 11.51 -5.13
CA ALA A 200 17.95 11.95 -3.76
C ALA A 200 17.22 11.09 -2.71
N GLY A 201 16.16 10.41 -3.12
CA GLY A 201 15.43 9.51 -2.21
C GLY A 201 14.54 8.51 -2.93
N ILE A 202 14.22 7.44 -2.22
CA ILE A 202 13.25 6.43 -2.64
C ILE A 202 12.23 6.29 -1.52
N HIS A 203 10.94 6.35 -1.88
CA HIS A 203 9.85 6.04 -0.98
C HIS A 203 9.03 4.91 -1.59
N PHE A 204 9.11 3.73 -0.98
CA PHE A 204 8.62 2.48 -1.56
C PHE A 204 7.63 1.79 -0.63
N THR A 205 6.53 1.30 -1.20
CA THR A 205 5.70 0.26 -0.57
C THR A 205 5.36 -0.80 -1.61
N GLY A 206 5.68 -2.05 -1.30
CA GLY A 206 5.46 -3.18 -2.21
C GLY A 206 6.15 -4.47 -1.75
N SER A 207 6.49 -5.35 -2.68
CA SER A 207 7.08 -6.64 -2.32
C SER A 207 8.53 -6.51 -1.82
N THR A 208 8.88 -7.32 -0.82
CA THR A 208 10.23 -7.39 -0.23
C THR A 208 11.30 -7.69 -1.28
N SER A 209 11.00 -8.53 -2.28
CA SER A 209 11.96 -8.89 -3.33
C SER A 209 12.31 -7.69 -4.22
N VAL A 210 11.33 -6.87 -4.58
CA VAL A 210 11.55 -5.64 -5.36
C VAL A 210 12.35 -4.62 -4.54
N PHE A 211 12.03 -4.45 -3.27
CA PHE A 211 12.76 -3.51 -2.41
C PHE A 211 14.23 -3.91 -2.23
N ARG A 212 14.50 -5.21 -2.04
CA ARG A 212 15.87 -5.74 -2.01
C ARG A 212 16.63 -5.49 -3.31
N GLN A 213 15.94 -5.59 -4.46
CA GLN A 213 16.56 -5.28 -5.75
C GLN A 213 16.87 -3.79 -5.87
N MET A 214 15.97 -2.89 -5.47
CA MET A 214 16.22 -1.45 -5.47
C MET A 214 17.44 -1.07 -4.63
N TRP A 215 17.61 -1.69 -3.46
CA TRP A 215 18.81 -1.52 -2.63
C TRP A 215 20.10 -1.91 -3.37
N LYS A 216 20.08 -3.07 -4.07
CA LYS A 216 21.22 -3.52 -4.86
C LYS A 216 21.53 -2.58 -6.01
N ASP A 217 20.49 -2.10 -6.71
CA ASP A 217 20.64 -1.21 -7.85
C ASP A 217 21.26 0.14 -7.40
N VAL A 218 20.79 0.71 -6.29
CA VAL A 218 21.37 1.92 -5.70
C VAL A 218 22.83 1.67 -5.28
N ALA A 219 23.11 0.57 -4.57
CA ALA A 219 24.46 0.25 -4.10
C ALA A 219 25.44 0.10 -5.29
N ASN A 220 25.03 -0.55 -6.36
CA ASN A 220 25.84 -0.72 -7.56
C ASN A 220 26.08 0.59 -8.32
N ASN A 221 25.24 1.60 -8.11
CA ASN A 221 25.29 2.89 -8.81
C ASN A 221 25.83 4.04 -7.97
N LEU A 222 26.25 3.81 -6.73
CA LEU A 222 26.67 4.87 -5.77
C LEU A 222 27.73 5.82 -6.35
N ALA A 223 28.65 5.35 -7.14
CA ALA A 223 29.72 6.17 -7.73
C ALA A 223 29.19 7.22 -8.73
N ASN A 224 28.02 7.02 -9.29
CA ASN A 224 27.40 7.93 -10.27
C ASN A 224 26.38 8.88 -9.62
N LEU A 225 25.97 8.63 -8.39
CA LEU A 225 25.00 9.45 -7.69
C LEU A 225 25.68 10.68 -7.07
N ARG A 226 24.98 11.82 -7.14
CA ARG A 226 25.49 13.08 -6.55
C ARG A 226 25.59 13.02 -5.02
N SER A 227 24.65 12.31 -4.38
CA SER A 227 24.64 12.11 -2.93
C SER A 227 24.07 10.73 -2.59
N TYR A 228 24.17 10.31 -1.34
CA TYR A 228 23.57 9.07 -0.86
C TYR A 228 22.05 9.22 -0.75
N PRO A 229 21.24 8.53 -1.58
CA PRO A 229 19.80 8.66 -1.52
C PRO A 229 19.23 8.13 -0.20
N ARG A 230 18.19 8.78 0.30
CA ARG A 230 17.44 8.28 1.45
C ARG A 230 16.49 7.18 0.96
N ILE A 231 16.59 5.98 1.51
CA ILE A 231 15.76 4.84 1.12
C ILE A 231 14.82 4.51 2.26
N VAL A 232 13.54 4.73 2.04
CA VAL A 232 12.46 4.41 2.96
C VAL A 232 11.54 3.41 2.29
N GLY A 233 11.30 2.27 2.93
CA GLY A 233 10.46 1.24 2.36
C GLY A 233 9.65 0.49 3.40
N GLU A 234 8.41 0.23 3.02
CA GLU A 234 7.52 -0.69 3.68
C GLU A 234 7.31 -1.90 2.76
N THR A 235 7.48 -3.10 3.29
CA THR A 235 7.39 -4.33 2.51
C THR A 235 6.36 -5.27 3.10
N GLY A 236 6.25 -6.47 2.54
CA GLY A 236 5.37 -7.50 3.05
C GLY A 236 5.72 -7.98 4.44
N GLY A 237 4.79 -8.70 5.03
CA GLY A 237 4.89 -9.28 6.35
C GLY A 237 4.28 -10.67 6.43
N LYS A 238 4.37 -11.26 7.59
CA LYS A 238 3.73 -12.52 7.94
C LYS A 238 3.11 -12.37 9.32
N ASP A 239 2.12 -11.51 9.40
CA ASP A 239 1.47 -11.14 10.64
C ASP A 239 0.67 -12.30 11.22
N PHE A 240 0.49 -12.29 12.53
CA PHE A 240 0.00 -13.46 13.22
C PHE A 240 -0.96 -13.12 14.36
N ILE A 241 -1.75 -14.11 14.74
CA ILE A 241 -2.56 -14.11 15.95
C ILE A 241 -2.02 -15.20 16.87
N VAL A 242 -1.75 -14.88 18.15
CA VAL A 242 -1.43 -15.85 19.21
C VAL A 242 -2.56 -15.84 20.21
N ALA A 243 -3.23 -16.98 20.38
CA ALA A 243 -4.31 -17.12 21.34
C ALA A 243 -3.80 -17.64 22.68
N HIS A 244 -4.24 -17.00 23.77
CA HIS A 244 -4.02 -17.52 25.13
C HIS A 244 -5.13 -18.54 25.49
N PRO A 245 -4.86 -19.60 26.28
CA PRO A 245 -5.88 -20.59 26.66
C PRO A 245 -7.15 -20.00 27.30
N ASN A 246 -7.05 -18.85 27.96
CA ASN A 246 -8.16 -18.15 28.59
C ASN A 246 -8.67 -16.94 27.77
N CYS A 247 -8.46 -16.92 26.45
CA CYS A 247 -8.96 -15.85 25.60
C CYS A 247 -10.49 -15.90 25.47
N ASP A 248 -11.10 -14.77 25.11
CA ASP A 248 -12.49 -14.73 24.67
C ASP A 248 -12.61 -15.42 23.29
N GLN A 249 -13.29 -16.55 23.28
CA GLN A 249 -13.43 -17.38 22.06
C GLN A 249 -14.20 -16.68 20.94
N LYS A 250 -15.22 -15.87 21.27
CA LYS A 250 -15.99 -15.11 20.26
C LYS A 250 -15.15 -14.00 19.68
N ALA A 251 -14.44 -13.25 20.50
CA ALA A 251 -13.52 -12.23 20.05
C ALA A 251 -12.40 -12.83 19.16
N LEU A 252 -11.86 -13.98 19.53
CA LEU A 252 -10.87 -14.71 18.73
C LEU A 252 -11.43 -15.11 17.37
N THR A 253 -12.63 -15.68 17.31
CA THR A 253 -13.28 -16.05 16.05
C THR A 253 -13.44 -14.83 15.12
N VAL A 254 -13.91 -13.71 15.62
CA VAL A 254 -14.04 -12.46 14.84
C VAL A 254 -12.67 -11.95 14.38
N ALA A 255 -11.66 -11.98 15.26
CA ALA A 255 -10.31 -11.53 14.92
C ALA A 255 -9.68 -12.39 13.82
N LEU A 256 -9.84 -13.71 13.87
CA LEU A 256 -9.37 -14.64 12.84
C LEU A 256 -10.03 -14.37 11.47
N ILE A 257 -11.34 -14.12 11.45
CA ILE A 257 -12.08 -13.85 10.22
C ILE A 257 -11.71 -12.50 9.63
N ARG A 258 -11.83 -11.44 10.41
CA ARG A 258 -11.56 -10.08 9.92
C ARG A 258 -10.10 -9.86 9.59
N GLY A 259 -9.21 -10.30 10.47
CA GLY A 259 -7.77 -10.14 10.29
C GLY A 259 -7.22 -10.87 9.05
N ALA A 260 -7.78 -12.04 8.72
CA ALA A 260 -7.28 -12.84 7.61
C ALA A 260 -7.98 -12.55 6.26
N PHE A 261 -9.27 -12.21 6.26
CA PHE A 261 -10.07 -12.22 5.04
C PHE A 261 -10.54 -10.85 4.58
N GLU A 262 -10.49 -9.82 5.43
CA GLU A 262 -10.80 -8.47 5.01
C GLU A 262 -9.93 -8.06 3.83
N TYR A 263 -10.54 -7.49 2.79
CA TYR A 263 -9.89 -7.19 1.52
C TYR A 263 -9.11 -8.40 0.94
N GLN A 264 -9.71 -9.58 0.99
CA GLN A 264 -9.13 -10.82 0.45
C GLN A 264 -7.73 -11.14 0.99
N GLY A 265 -7.39 -10.70 2.22
CA GLY A 265 -6.06 -10.88 2.80
C GLY A 265 -4.93 -10.13 2.09
N GLN A 266 -5.25 -9.16 1.22
CA GLN A 266 -4.28 -8.40 0.44
C GLN A 266 -3.78 -7.15 1.19
N LYS A 267 -3.46 -7.32 2.46
CA LYS A 267 -2.85 -6.29 3.32
C LYS A 267 -1.52 -6.79 3.87
N CYS A 268 -0.52 -5.91 3.93
CA CYS A 268 0.77 -6.21 4.58
C CYS A 268 0.60 -6.59 6.06
N SER A 269 -0.47 -6.10 6.68
CA SER A 269 -0.88 -6.34 8.08
C SER A 269 -1.96 -7.41 8.24
N ALA A 270 -2.33 -8.17 7.18
CA ALA A 270 -3.32 -9.23 7.31
C ALA A 270 -2.78 -10.39 8.18
N ALA A 271 -3.62 -10.87 9.10
CA ALA A 271 -3.29 -12.06 9.88
C ALA A 271 -3.30 -13.29 8.97
N SER A 272 -2.13 -13.73 8.55
CA SER A 272 -1.97 -14.83 7.59
C SER A 272 -1.63 -16.15 8.26
N ARG A 273 -1.34 -16.14 9.58
CA ARG A 273 -1.13 -17.32 10.41
C ARG A 273 -1.65 -17.10 11.82
N ALA A 274 -1.99 -18.20 12.48
CA ALA A 274 -2.42 -18.17 13.88
C ALA A 274 -1.84 -19.35 14.67
N TYR A 275 -1.54 -19.08 15.92
CA TYR A 275 -1.07 -20.07 16.90
C TYR A 275 -2.13 -20.19 17.98
N ILE A 276 -2.82 -21.35 18.03
CA ILE A 276 -4.01 -21.53 18.85
C ILE A 276 -3.85 -22.80 19.67
N PRO A 277 -3.96 -22.75 21.02
CA PRO A 277 -3.95 -23.94 21.84
C PRO A 277 -5.04 -24.94 21.40
N GLU A 278 -4.73 -26.22 21.36
CA GLU A 278 -5.63 -27.29 20.92
C GLU A 278 -6.99 -27.24 21.64
N SER A 279 -6.97 -26.99 22.95
CA SER A 279 -8.20 -26.85 23.74
C SER A 279 -9.10 -25.71 23.30
N VAL A 280 -8.51 -24.57 22.91
CA VAL A 280 -9.25 -23.41 22.39
C VAL A 280 -9.75 -23.72 20.98
N TRP A 281 -8.88 -24.28 20.15
CA TRP A 281 -9.23 -24.64 18.78
C TRP A 281 -10.42 -25.62 18.73
N ASN A 282 -10.36 -26.69 19.52
CA ASN A 282 -11.46 -27.66 19.59
C ASN A 282 -12.78 -27.04 20.07
N ALA A 283 -12.72 -26.01 20.89
CA ALA A 283 -13.91 -25.30 21.38
C ALA A 283 -14.53 -24.35 20.34
N ILE A 284 -13.74 -23.75 19.42
CA ILE A 284 -14.23 -22.74 18.46
C ILE A 284 -14.37 -23.27 17.03
N LYS A 285 -13.81 -24.42 16.69
CA LYS A 285 -13.67 -24.91 15.31
C LYS A 285 -15.00 -24.90 14.55
N ASP A 286 -16.04 -25.45 15.13
CA ASP A 286 -17.34 -25.60 14.44
C ASP A 286 -18.03 -24.24 14.24
N ASP A 287 -18.02 -23.39 15.26
CA ASP A 287 -18.55 -22.04 15.19
C ASP A 287 -17.78 -21.20 14.15
N TYR A 288 -16.46 -21.29 14.15
CA TYR A 288 -15.60 -20.60 13.19
C TYR A 288 -15.90 -21.06 11.75
N VAL A 289 -15.98 -22.36 11.48
CA VAL A 289 -16.29 -22.90 10.15
C VAL A 289 -17.67 -22.44 9.69
N ASN A 290 -18.65 -22.44 10.58
CA ASN A 290 -19.98 -21.95 10.31
C ASN A 290 -19.99 -20.45 9.97
N GLU A 291 -19.25 -19.61 10.71
CA GLU A 291 -19.17 -18.17 10.41
C GLU A 291 -18.43 -17.90 9.10
N VAL A 292 -17.31 -18.60 8.82
CA VAL A 292 -16.60 -18.45 7.52
C VAL A 292 -17.47 -18.87 6.35
N SER A 293 -18.31 -19.91 6.50
CA SER A 293 -19.22 -20.36 5.44
C SER A 293 -20.29 -19.35 5.05
N LYS A 294 -20.58 -18.36 5.92
CA LYS A 294 -21.54 -17.28 5.68
C LYS A 294 -20.91 -16.08 4.95
N ILE A 295 -19.58 -16.08 4.78
CA ILE A 295 -18.89 -14.97 4.11
C ILE A 295 -19.31 -14.94 2.64
N SER A 296 -19.92 -13.83 2.24
CA SER A 296 -20.26 -13.55 0.85
C SER A 296 -19.06 -13.01 0.09
N VAL A 297 -18.81 -13.58 -1.09
CA VAL A 297 -17.72 -13.19 -2.00
C VAL A 297 -18.33 -12.84 -3.34
N GLY A 298 -18.09 -11.61 -3.83
CA GLY A 298 -18.73 -11.19 -5.08
C GLY A 298 -18.35 -9.81 -5.58
N ASP A 299 -19.18 -9.24 -6.45
CA ASP A 299 -18.99 -7.88 -6.99
C ASP A 299 -19.13 -6.85 -5.86
N PRO A 300 -18.13 -5.97 -5.66
CA PRO A 300 -18.17 -4.95 -4.60
C PRO A 300 -19.30 -3.91 -4.77
N LYS A 301 -20.00 -3.87 -5.91
CA LYS A 301 -21.21 -3.06 -6.07
C LYS A 301 -22.38 -3.59 -5.27
N ASP A 302 -22.40 -4.87 -4.97
CA ASP A 302 -23.30 -5.46 -3.99
C ASP A 302 -22.73 -5.29 -2.60
N PHE A 303 -23.29 -4.35 -1.83
CA PHE A 303 -22.81 -4.00 -0.49
C PHE A 303 -23.02 -5.08 0.57
N SER A 304 -23.72 -6.17 0.25
CA SER A 304 -23.83 -7.34 1.10
C SER A 304 -22.58 -8.23 1.06
N ASN A 305 -21.72 -8.07 0.06
CA ASN A 305 -20.49 -8.84 -0.04
C ASN A 305 -19.44 -8.36 0.98
N PHE A 306 -18.88 -9.31 1.73
CA PHE A 306 -17.79 -9.07 2.68
C PHE A 306 -16.45 -8.84 1.96
N MET A 307 -16.22 -9.56 0.86
CA MET A 307 -14.98 -9.48 0.09
C MET A 307 -15.22 -9.65 -1.41
N GLY A 308 -14.29 -9.16 -2.21
CA GLY A 308 -14.29 -9.21 -3.67
C GLY A 308 -13.30 -10.20 -4.26
N ALA A 309 -12.87 -9.93 -5.49
CA ALA A 309 -11.83 -10.69 -6.20
C ALA A 309 -10.41 -10.23 -5.79
N VAL A 310 -9.43 -11.13 -5.88
CA VAL A 310 -8.01 -10.76 -5.76
C VAL A 310 -7.58 -9.96 -6.98
N ILE A 311 -6.47 -9.22 -6.86
CA ILE A 311 -6.18 -8.08 -7.72
C ILE A 311 -5.89 -8.42 -9.19
N ASP A 312 -5.23 -9.53 -9.49
CA ASP A 312 -4.88 -9.91 -10.86
C ASP A 312 -4.62 -11.41 -11.02
N ARG A 313 -4.38 -11.82 -12.27
CA ARG A 313 -4.05 -13.20 -12.66
C ARG A 313 -2.87 -13.74 -11.87
N LYS A 314 -1.80 -12.97 -11.72
CA LYS A 314 -0.60 -13.42 -11.03
C LYS A 314 -0.87 -13.73 -9.56
N SER A 315 -1.65 -12.87 -8.89
CA SER A 315 -2.06 -13.09 -7.50
C SER A 315 -2.96 -14.32 -7.39
N PHE A 316 -3.93 -14.45 -8.29
CA PHE A 316 -4.84 -15.60 -8.32
C PHE A 316 -4.08 -16.93 -8.49
N ASP A 317 -3.20 -17.04 -9.49
CA ASP A 317 -2.43 -18.25 -9.76
C ASP A 317 -1.48 -18.61 -8.60
N ASN A 318 -0.88 -17.59 -7.97
CA ASN A 318 -0.03 -17.78 -6.80
C ASN A 318 -0.82 -18.35 -5.63
N ILE A 319 -1.98 -17.76 -5.30
CA ILE A 319 -2.82 -18.19 -4.18
C ILE A 319 -3.38 -19.60 -4.42
N ALA A 320 -3.88 -19.87 -5.63
CA ALA A 320 -4.35 -21.19 -6.03
C ALA A 320 -3.25 -22.25 -5.88
N GLY A 321 -2.01 -21.92 -6.26
CA GLY A 321 -0.87 -22.81 -6.09
C GLY A 321 -0.59 -23.19 -4.64
N TYR A 322 -0.69 -22.26 -3.69
CA TYR A 322 -0.55 -22.59 -2.25
C TYR A 322 -1.70 -23.48 -1.75
N ILE A 323 -2.93 -23.21 -2.17
CA ILE A 323 -4.08 -24.04 -1.80
C ILE A 323 -3.91 -25.46 -2.36
N ASP A 324 -3.51 -25.61 -3.61
CA ASP A 324 -3.32 -26.91 -4.25
C ASP A 324 -2.19 -27.72 -3.62
N ARG A 325 -1.08 -27.09 -3.21
CA ARG A 325 0.00 -27.78 -2.51
C ARG A 325 -0.43 -28.23 -1.13
N ALA A 326 -1.10 -27.36 -0.37
CA ALA A 326 -1.63 -27.74 0.95
C ALA A 326 -2.65 -28.89 0.88
N ASN A 327 -3.46 -28.93 -0.19
CA ASN A 327 -4.45 -30.00 -0.38
C ASN A 327 -3.81 -31.39 -0.67
N ARG A 328 -2.55 -31.40 -1.14
CA ARG A 328 -1.80 -32.63 -1.43
C ARG A 328 -0.87 -33.05 -0.30
N ASP A 329 -0.62 -32.17 0.65
CA ASP A 329 0.32 -32.40 1.75
C ASP A 329 -0.39 -33.08 2.92
N SER A 330 0.13 -34.25 3.35
CA SER A 330 -0.44 -35.00 4.46
C SER A 330 -0.29 -34.33 5.83
N GLY A 331 0.57 -33.31 5.95
CA GLY A 331 0.74 -32.48 7.13
C GLY A 331 -0.22 -31.30 7.21
N CYS A 332 -1.10 -31.15 6.22
CA CYS A 332 -2.05 -30.06 6.10
C CYS A 332 -3.50 -30.55 5.97
N GLU A 333 -4.41 -29.85 6.62
CA GLU A 333 -5.86 -30.06 6.48
C GLU A 333 -6.53 -28.75 6.04
N ILE A 334 -7.19 -28.74 4.88
CA ILE A 334 -8.06 -27.63 4.48
C ILE A 334 -9.42 -27.80 5.16
N VAL A 335 -9.65 -27.04 6.22
CA VAL A 335 -10.87 -27.16 7.04
C VAL A 335 -12.05 -26.40 6.45
N THR A 336 -11.78 -25.33 5.70
CA THR A 336 -12.82 -24.56 4.98
C THR A 336 -12.23 -23.84 3.76
N GLY A 337 -13.05 -23.56 2.76
CA GLY A 337 -12.64 -22.92 1.53
C GLY A 337 -12.00 -23.87 0.53
N GLY A 338 -10.78 -23.57 0.08
CA GLY A 338 -10.02 -24.39 -0.88
C GLY A 338 -10.54 -24.30 -2.32
N LYS A 339 -11.49 -23.41 -2.61
CA LYS A 339 -12.10 -23.23 -3.94
C LYS A 339 -11.75 -21.87 -4.51
N TYR A 340 -11.60 -21.84 -5.81
CA TYR A 340 -11.35 -20.61 -6.56
C TYR A 340 -11.94 -20.70 -7.97
N ASP A 341 -12.30 -19.54 -8.55
CA ASP A 341 -12.92 -19.45 -9.88
C ASP A 341 -12.45 -18.16 -10.58
N ASP A 342 -12.01 -18.31 -11.81
CA ASP A 342 -11.56 -17.20 -12.65
C ASP A 342 -12.40 -17.01 -13.91
N SER A 343 -13.57 -17.61 -13.97
CA SER A 343 -14.45 -17.57 -15.15
C SER A 343 -14.95 -16.16 -15.46
N THR A 344 -15.23 -15.34 -14.44
CA THR A 344 -15.68 -13.95 -14.57
C THR A 344 -14.75 -12.94 -13.94
N GLY A 345 -14.14 -13.28 -12.82
CA GLY A 345 -13.21 -12.49 -12.01
C GLY A 345 -12.30 -13.41 -11.19
N TYR A 346 -11.27 -12.86 -10.59
CA TYR A 346 -10.28 -13.62 -9.81
C TYR A 346 -10.79 -13.91 -8.40
N PHE A 347 -11.79 -14.78 -8.27
CA PHE A 347 -12.41 -15.09 -6.98
C PHE A 347 -11.72 -16.27 -6.29
N VAL A 348 -11.32 -16.07 -5.04
CA VAL A 348 -10.78 -17.10 -4.16
C VAL A 348 -11.60 -17.11 -2.89
N GLN A 349 -12.12 -18.29 -2.50
CA GLN A 349 -12.88 -18.43 -1.27
C GLN A 349 -12.00 -18.30 -0.03
N PRO A 350 -12.50 -17.73 1.08
CA PRO A 350 -11.80 -17.72 2.35
C PRO A 350 -11.34 -19.13 2.69
N THR A 351 -10.02 -19.33 2.72
CA THR A 351 -9.41 -20.65 2.88
C THR A 351 -8.65 -20.74 4.17
N ARG A 352 -8.84 -21.83 4.90
CA ARG A 352 -8.08 -22.11 6.09
C ARG A 352 -7.39 -23.46 6.05
N ILE A 353 -6.12 -23.43 6.39
CA ILE A 353 -5.23 -24.58 6.42
C ILE A 353 -4.81 -24.79 7.88
N VAL A 354 -5.02 -25.99 8.41
CA VAL A 354 -4.42 -26.42 9.67
C VAL A 354 -3.14 -27.18 9.34
N CYS A 355 -2.02 -26.73 9.88
CA CYS A 355 -0.70 -27.30 9.61
C CYS A 355 -0.16 -28.02 10.84
N SER A 356 0.43 -29.19 10.66
CA SER A 356 1.13 -29.93 11.71
C SER A 356 2.58 -29.45 11.92
N ASP A 357 3.14 -28.71 10.95
CA ASP A 357 4.47 -28.10 11.00
C ASP A 357 4.34 -26.57 11.06
N PRO A 358 4.86 -25.89 12.12
CA PRO A 358 4.86 -24.44 12.22
C PRO A 358 5.74 -23.74 11.16
N ASN A 359 6.59 -24.48 10.46
CA ASN A 359 7.45 -23.97 9.38
C ASN A 359 6.93 -24.30 7.98
N TYR A 360 5.73 -24.88 7.86
CA TYR A 360 5.14 -25.14 6.55
C TYR A 360 5.10 -23.85 5.70
N GLU A 361 5.23 -23.97 4.37
CA GLU A 361 5.37 -22.81 3.49
C GLU A 361 4.27 -21.74 3.70
N SER A 362 3.02 -22.17 3.89
CA SER A 362 1.92 -21.22 4.14
C SER A 362 1.94 -20.58 5.53
N MET A 363 2.73 -21.09 6.47
CA MET A 363 3.02 -20.47 7.77
C MET A 363 4.20 -19.49 7.68
N ALA A 364 5.14 -19.70 6.73
CA ALA A 364 6.39 -18.97 6.64
C ALA A 364 6.39 -17.87 5.56
N GLU A 365 5.73 -18.11 4.41
CA GLU A 365 5.77 -17.24 3.24
C GLU A 365 4.54 -16.34 3.15
N GLU A 366 4.72 -15.12 2.64
CA GLU A 366 3.64 -14.19 2.39
C GLU A 366 2.87 -14.59 1.13
N ILE A 367 1.61 -14.99 1.29
CA ILE A 367 0.72 -15.41 0.19
C ILE A 367 0.01 -14.19 -0.43
N PHE A 368 -0.34 -13.19 0.37
CA PHE A 368 -1.09 -12.00 -0.01
C PHE A 368 -2.46 -12.32 -0.60
N GLY A 369 -3.18 -13.21 0.05
CA GLY A 369 -4.48 -13.74 -0.36
C GLY A 369 -5.33 -14.20 0.82
N PRO A 370 -6.58 -14.64 0.57
CA PRO A 370 -7.51 -15.03 1.63
C PRO A 370 -7.22 -16.44 2.16
N VAL A 371 -6.01 -16.63 2.67
CA VAL A 371 -5.52 -17.89 3.22
C VAL A 371 -4.99 -17.64 4.62
N LEU A 372 -5.61 -18.31 5.60
CA LEU A 372 -5.17 -18.34 7.00
C LEU A 372 -4.61 -19.71 7.33
N SER A 373 -3.37 -19.78 7.78
CA SER A 373 -2.75 -21.01 8.28
C SER A 373 -2.78 -21.05 9.81
N ILE A 374 -3.15 -22.20 10.39
CA ILE A 374 -3.25 -22.39 11.84
C ILE A 374 -2.34 -23.54 12.26
N TYR A 375 -1.62 -23.31 13.35
CA TYR A 375 -0.82 -24.30 14.07
C TYR A 375 -1.22 -24.35 15.55
#